data_f02868594059788757b2495589688209
#
_entry.id   f02868594059788757b2495589688209
#
_cell.length_a   1.000
_cell.length_b   1.000
_cell.length_c   1.000
_cell.angle_alpha   90.00
_cell.angle_beta   90.00
_cell.angle_gamma   90.00
#
_symmetry.space_group_name_H-M   'P 1'
#
loop_
_entity.id
_entity.type
_entity.pdbx_description
1 polymer ?
#
loop_
_entity_poly.entity_id
_entity_poly.type
_entity_poly.pdbx_seq_one_letter_code
_entity_poly.pdbx_strand_id
1 'polypeptide(L)'
;MLRQFIAPTLLAAFLLTGCQAPGKFSKEQVAAMKSYGFTEAAGDWSLGLSDSILFDKNDYRLRPDSQQQIHSMAARLAETGITHSRLEGHTDNYGEDSYNEALSLKRANSVADAWAEGAKIPRSNLTTRGLGK
;
A
#
# COMPACT_ATOMS: atom_id res chain seq x y z
N MET A 1 1.36 13.41 16.01
CA MET A 1 1.78 12.96 15.68
C MET A 1 2.08 12.73 14.57
N LEU A 2 2.61 12.63 14.08
CA LEU A 2 2.89 12.35 13.11
C LEU A 2 3.62 11.64 12.70
N ARG A 3 3.84 11.15 12.12
CA ARG A 3 4.61 10.41 11.72
C ARG A 3 5.00 10.57 10.46
N GLN A 4 5.98 10.29 9.93
CA GLN A 4 6.22 10.45 8.81
C GLN A 4 6.63 9.36 8.13
N PHE A 5 6.46 9.23 6.93
CA PHE A 5 6.74 8.21 6.21
C PHE A 5 7.68 8.55 5.28
N ILE A 6 8.74 7.91 5.24
CA ILE A 6 9.64 8.09 4.35
C ILE A 6 9.64 6.98 3.53
N ALA A 7 9.05 7.03 2.48
CA ALA A 7 8.94 5.95 1.60
C ALA A 7 10.25 5.70 0.98
N PRO A 8 10.88 4.64 1.26
CA PRO A 8 12.14 4.36 0.62
C PRO A 8 11.93 4.16 -0.84
N THR A 9 12.94 4.41 -1.59
CA THR A 9 12.90 4.18 -2.98
C THR A 9 12.80 2.74 -3.26
N LEU A 10 11.76 2.34 -3.89
CA LEU A 10 11.58 0.98 -4.18
C LEU A 10 11.37 0.77 -5.61
N LEU A 11 11.69 -0.39 -6.09
CA LEU A 11 11.48 -0.76 -7.45
C LEU A 11 10.07 -1.19 -7.71
N ALA A 12 9.34 -1.49 -6.66
CA ALA A 12 7.99 -1.94 -6.83
C ALA A 12 7.12 -0.82 -7.35
N ALA A 13 6.12 -1.17 -8.12
CA ALA A 13 5.17 -0.19 -8.64
C ALA A 13 4.20 0.28 -7.59
N PHE A 14 4.18 -0.35 -6.45
CA PHE A 14 3.25 -0.02 -5.41
C PHE A 14 3.94 -0.04 -4.08
N LEU A 15 3.68 0.94 -3.28
CA LEU A 15 4.26 1.02 -1.95
C LEU A 15 3.13 1.20 -0.95
N LEU A 16 3.14 0.38 0.07
CA LEU A 16 2.19 0.47 1.15
C LEU A 16 2.97 0.80 2.41
N THR A 17 2.61 1.89 3.04
CA THR A 17 3.30 2.35 4.23
C THR A 17 2.31 2.40 5.39
N GLY A 18 2.65 1.77 6.47
CA GLY A 18 1.86 1.81 7.67
C GLY A 18 2.02 3.15 8.36
N CYS A 19 0.89 3.68 8.80
CA CYS A 19 0.86 4.97 9.44
C CYS A 19 0.22 4.78 10.77
N GLN A 20 0.97 4.89 11.81
CA GLN A 20 0.49 4.64 13.14
C GLN A 20 0.87 5.80 14.05
N ALA A 21 0.34 5.81 15.25
CA ALA A 21 0.66 6.85 16.21
C ALA A 21 2.17 6.96 16.38
N PRO A 22 2.63 8.15 16.71
CA PRO A 22 4.06 8.33 16.89
C PRO A 22 4.59 7.34 17.90
N GLY A 23 5.77 6.95 17.71
CA GLY A 23 6.40 6.03 18.59
C GLY A 23 6.57 4.71 17.93
N LYS A 24 6.05 3.70 18.51
CA LYS A 24 6.40 2.41 18.06
C LYS A 24 5.22 1.56 17.82
N PHE A 25 5.39 0.68 16.88
CA PHE A 25 4.44 -0.39 16.72
C PHE A 25 4.67 -1.42 17.82
N SER A 26 3.62 -2.12 18.19
CA SER A 26 3.74 -3.19 19.17
C SER A 26 4.48 -4.37 18.58
N LYS A 27 4.91 -5.30 19.43
CA LYS A 27 5.57 -6.51 18.95
C LYS A 27 4.67 -7.30 18.03
N GLU A 28 3.39 -7.34 18.34
CA GLU A 28 2.42 -8.06 17.52
C GLU A 28 2.28 -7.41 16.16
N GLN A 29 2.22 -6.08 16.12
CA GLN A 29 2.13 -5.35 14.87
C GLN A 29 3.37 -5.58 14.01
N VAL A 30 4.54 -5.51 14.64
CA VAL A 30 5.79 -5.73 13.92
C VAL A 30 5.84 -7.15 13.36
N ALA A 31 5.45 -8.14 14.16
CA ALA A 31 5.48 -9.52 13.71
C ALA A 31 4.54 -9.72 12.52
N ALA A 32 3.36 -9.12 12.57
CA ALA A 32 2.41 -9.23 11.49
C ALA A 32 2.96 -8.58 10.22
N MET A 33 3.52 -7.39 10.33
CA MET A 33 4.10 -6.71 9.17
C MET A 33 5.25 -7.52 8.58
N LYS A 34 6.13 -8.04 9.43
CA LYS A 34 7.26 -8.82 8.94
C LYS A 34 6.80 -10.09 8.22
N SER A 35 5.73 -10.70 8.69
CA SER A 35 5.24 -11.92 8.08
C SER A 35 4.78 -11.70 6.64
N TYR A 36 4.44 -10.46 6.29
CA TYR A 36 4.04 -10.13 4.93
C TYR A 36 5.17 -9.52 4.11
N GLY A 37 6.34 -9.37 4.71
CA GLY A 37 7.47 -8.84 3.96
C GLY A 37 7.72 -7.35 4.12
N PHE A 38 7.04 -6.71 5.04
CA PHE A 38 7.33 -5.30 5.32
C PHE A 38 8.74 -5.16 5.87
N THR A 39 9.38 -4.06 5.53
CA THR A 39 10.70 -3.74 6.04
C THR A 39 10.68 -2.37 6.69
N GLU A 40 11.60 -2.17 7.62
CA GLU A 40 11.69 -0.93 8.36
C GLU A 40 12.84 -0.08 7.85
N ALA A 41 12.60 1.20 7.72
CA ALA A 41 13.65 2.15 7.39
C ALA A 41 13.30 3.47 8.08
N ALA A 42 14.21 3.96 8.90
CA ALA A 42 14.04 5.22 9.61
C ALA A 42 12.76 5.27 10.45
N GLY A 43 12.39 4.14 11.01
CA GLY A 43 11.22 4.07 11.88
C GLY A 43 9.91 3.81 11.15
N ASP A 44 9.93 3.83 9.82
CA ASP A 44 8.73 3.59 9.04
C ASP A 44 8.74 2.18 8.46
N TRP A 45 7.58 1.60 8.37
CA TRP A 45 7.43 0.26 7.81
C TRP A 45 6.74 0.34 6.47
N SER A 46 7.29 -0.33 5.47
CA SER A 46 6.73 -0.29 4.12
C SER A 46 6.83 -1.62 3.42
N LEU A 47 5.95 -1.82 2.46
CA LEU A 47 5.91 -3.04 1.65
C LEU A 47 5.83 -2.64 0.19
N GLY A 48 6.70 -3.21 -0.63
CA GLY A 48 6.66 -2.99 -2.06
C GLY A 48 5.95 -4.15 -2.73
N LEU A 49 5.02 -3.83 -3.61
CA LEU A 49 4.28 -4.83 -4.36
C LEU A 49 4.45 -4.54 -5.84
N SER A 50 4.68 -5.58 -6.62
CA SER A 50 4.87 -5.44 -8.05
C SER A 50 3.53 -5.20 -8.74
N ASP A 51 3.49 -4.22 -9.65
CA ASP A 51 2.26 -3.94 -10.37
C ASP A 51 1.89 -5.07 -11.33
N SER A 52 2.86 -5.82 -11.81
CA SER A 52 2.58 -6.93 -12.72
C SER A 52 1.89 -8.09 -12.00
N ILE A 53 2.04 -8.17 -10.69
CA ILE A 53 1.33 -9.18 -9.90
C ILE A 53 -0.08 -8.70 -9.60
N LEU A 54 -0.25 -7.42 -9.39
CA LEU A 54 -1.53 -6.88 -8.95
C LEU A 54 -2.49 -6.58 -10.09
N PHE A 55 -1.96 -6.13 -11.22
CA PHE A 55 -2.78 -5.63 -12.32
C PHE A 55 -2.34 -6.17 -13.66
N ASP A 56 -3.27 -6.24 -14.57
CA ASP A 56 -2.93 -6.50 -15.96
C ASP A 56 -2.40 -5.22 -16.59
N LYS A 57 -1.77 -5.37 -17.74
CA LYS A 57 -1.16 -4.25 -18.42
C LYS A 57 -2.19 -3.16 -18.70
N ASN A 58 -1.83 -1.93 -18.37
CA ASN A 58 -2.69 -0.75 -18.59
C ASN A 58 -4.02 -0.81 -17.84
N ASP A 59 -4.15 -1.71 -16.89
CA ASP A 59 -5.38 -1.86 -16.12
C ASP A 59 -5.16 -1.36 -14.70
N TYR A 60 -6.23 -0.90 -14.08
CA TYR A 60 -6.18 -0.50 -12.68
C TYR A 60 -7.12 -1.32 -11.80
N ARG A 61 -7.73 -2.34 -12.36
CA ARG A 61 -8.55 -3.25 -11.56
C ARG A 61 -7.66 -4.37 -11.05
N LEU A 62 -7.78 -4.64 -9.76
CA LEU A 62 -6.98 -5.71 -9.17
C LEU A 62 -7.38 -7.06 -9.76
N ARG A 63 -6.38 -7.89 -9.96
CA ARG A 63 -6.64 -9.27 -10.36
C ARG A 63 -7.34 -9.97 -9.20
N PRO A 64 -8.25 -10.92 -9.48
CA PRO A 64 -9.06 -11.52 -8.41
C PRO A 64 -8.24 -12.16 -7.28
N ASP A 65 -7.16 -12.86 -7.62
CA ASP A 65 -6.34 -13.47 -6.57
C ASP A 65 -5.57 -12.43 -5.79
N SER A 66 -5.15 -11.35 -6.42
CA SER A 66 -4.47 -10.26 -5.74
C SER A 66 -5.44 -9.53 -4.81
N GLN A 67 -6.67 -9.34 -5.24
CA GLN A 67 -7.67 -8.72 -4.40
C GLN A 67 -7.88 -9.53 -3.12
N GLN A 68 -7.93 -10.85 -3.24
CA GLN A 68 -8.08 -11.70 -2.09
C GLN A 68 -6.89 -11.60 -1.15
N GLN A 69 -5.69 -11.56 -1.69
CA GLN A 69 -4.50 -11.41 -0.87
C GLN A 69 -4.47 -10.07 -0.15
N ILE A 70 -4.87 -9.01 -0.83
CA ILE A 70 -4.95 -7.69 -0.21
C ILE A 70 -5.97 -7.71 0.92
N HIS A 71 -7.13 -8.31 0.69
CA HIS A 71 -8.16 -8.41 1.72
C HIS A 71 -7.63 -9.13 2.96
N SER A 72 -6.95 -10.25 2.76
CA SER A 72 -6.45 -11.04 3.88
C SER A 72 -5.39 -10.30 4.68
N MET A 73 -4.45 -9.67 3.97
CA MET A 73 -3.38 -8.94 4.62
C MET A 73 -3.96 -7.74 5.39
N ALA A 74 -4.87 -7.01 4.77
CA ALA A 74 -5.48 -5.86 5.43
C ALA A 74 -6.24 -6.26 6.68
N ALA A 75 -6.98 -7.37 6.60
CA ALA A 75 -7.71 -7.87 7.75
C ALA A 75 -6.78 -8.23 8.90
N ARG A 76 -5.69 -8.90 8.57
CA ARG A 76 -4.73 -9.32 9.60
C ARG A 76 -4.05 -8.12 10.27
N LEU A 77 -3.64 -7.14 9.47
CA LEU A 77 -2.99 -5.97 10.03
C LEU A 77 -3.97 -5.15 10.87
N ALA A 78 -5.23 -5.05 10.42
CA ALA A 78 -6.24 -4.33 11.19
C ALA A 78 -6.51 -5.01 12.54
N GLU A 79 -6.45 -6.34 12.57
CA GLU A 79 -6.62 -7.08 13.84
C GLU A 79 -5.56 -6.70 14.85
N THR A 80 -4.39 -6.32 14.40
CA THR A 80 -3.33 -5.90 15.30
C THR A 80 -3.40 -4.43 15.64
N GLY A 81 -4.36 -3.70 15.07
CA GLY A 81 -4.53 -2.28 15.35
C GLY A 81 -3.94 -1.34 14.32
N ILE A 82 -3.44 -1.86 13.20
CA ILE A 82 -2.92 -1.01 12.13
C ILE A 82 -4.09 -0.64 11.23
N THR A 83 -4.61 0.57 11.42
CA THR A 83 -5.85 0.99 10.77
C THR A 83 -5.70 2.19 9.85
N HIS A 84 -4.47 2.69 9.68
CA HIS A 84 -4.20 3.82 8.79
C HIS A 84 -2.97 3.49 7.95
N SER A 85 -3.04 3.79 6.68
CA SER A 85 -1.93 3.52 5.77
C SER A 85 -1.91 4.50 4.62
N ARG A 86 -0.76 4.63 3.99
CA ARG A 86 -0.60 5.42 2.80
C ARG A 86 -0.19 4.49 1.67
N LEU A 87 -0.87 4.64 0.54
CA LEU A 87 -0.62 3.81 -0.62
C LEU A 87 -0.13 4.69 -1.76
N GLU A 88 1.02 4.33 -2.31
CA GLU A 88 1.62 5.09 -3.39
C GLU A 88 1.74 4.20 -4.61
N GLY A 89 1.19 4.63 -5.71
CA GLY A 89 1.25 3.88 -6.95
C GLY A 89 2.35 4.39 -7.85
N HIS A 90 3.02 3.46 -8.51
CA HIS A 90 4.05 3.76 -9.49
C HIS A 90 3.76 2.95 -10.74
N THR A 91 4.26 3.42 -11.87
CA THR A 91 4.10 2.72 -13.14
C THR A 91 5.46 2.57 -13.81
N ASP A 92 5.47 1.82 -14.91
CA ASP A 92 6.65 1.68 -15.72
C ASP A 92 7.01 3.01 -16.38
N ASN A 93 8.18 3.05 -16.98
CA ASN A 93 8.67 4.24 -17.65
C ASN A 93 8.17 4.41 -19.07
N TYR A 94 7.09 3.76 -19.44
CA TYR A 94 6.55 3.88 -20.78
C TYR A 94 5.41 4.88 -20.80
N GLY A 95 5.26 5.55 -21.93
CA GLY A 95 4.15 6.43 -22.14
C GLY A 95 4.35 7.80 -21.52
N GLU A 96 3.31 8.60 -21.61
CA GLU A 96 3.36 9.97 -21.16
C GLU A 96 3.25 10.08 -19.66
N ASP A 97 3.84 11.12 -19.11
CA ASP A 97 3.83 11.33 -17.67
C ASP A 97 2.43 11.48 -17.12
N SER A 98 1.59 12.24 -17.81
CA SER A 98 0.23 12.47 -17.32
C SER A 98 -0.57 11.17 -17.31
N TYR A 99 -0.39 10.32 -18.32
CA TYR A 99 -1.06 9.05 -18.36
C TYR A 99 -0.61 8.16 -17.20
N ASN A 100 0.69 8.12 -16.95
CA ASN A 100 1.23 7.28 -15.88
C ASN A 100 0.85 7.79 -14.50
N GLU A 101 0.78 9.10 -14.32
CA GLU A 101 0.30 9.66 -13.06
C GLU A 101 -1.14 9.28 -12.81
N ALA A 102 -1.99 9.41 -13.82
CA ALA A 102 -3.39 9.06 -13.68
C ALA A 102 -3.56 7.56 -13.42
N LEU A 103 -2.82 6.73 -14.15
CA LEU A 103 -2.92 5.28 -13.98
C LEU A 103 -2.44 4.87 -12.60
N SER A 104 -1.32 5.43 -12.14
CA SER A 104 -0.78 5.08 -10.84
C SER A 104 -1.72 5.48 -9.72
N LEU A 105 -2.41 6.61 -9.86
CA LEU A 105 -3.40 7.01 -8.86
C LEU A 105 -4.61 6.09 -8.87
N LYS A 106 -5.10 5.71 -10.04
CA LYS A 106 -6.21 4.78 -10.12
C LYS A 106 -5.85 3.44 -9.50
N ARG A 107 -4.62 3.00 -9.70
CA ARG A 107 -4.15 1.76 -9.10
C ARG A 107 -4.06 1.87 -7.59
N ALA A 108 -3.53 2.99 -7.09
CA ALA A 108 -3.46 3.21 -5.65
C ALA A 108 -4.86 3.20 -5.04
N ASN A 109 -5.82 3.84 -5.71
CA ASN A 109 -7.19 3.85 -5.23
C ASN A 109 -7.83 2.47 -5.24
N SER A 110 -7.53 1.65 -6.26
CA SER A 110 -8.06 0.29 -6.30
C SER A 110 -7.55 -0.55 -5.13
N VAL A 111 -6.27 -0.42 -4.81
CA VAL A 111 -5.73 -1.15 -3.67
C VAL A 111 -6.31 -0.62 -2.37
N ALA A 112 -6.46 0.70 -2.26
CA ALA A 112 -7.04 1.29 -1.05
C ALA A 112 -8.47 0.85 -0.83
N ASP A 113 -9.26 0.77 -1.89
CA ASP A 113 -10.64 0.30 -1.79
C ASP A 113 -10.68 -1.15 -1.29
N ALA A 114 -9.84 -2.00 -1.87
CA ALA A 114 -9.77 -3.40 -1.45
C ALA A 114 -9.24 -3.52 -0.02
N TRP A 115 -8.29 -2.68 0.33
CA TRP A 115 -7.72 -2.67 1.68
C TRP A 115 -8.78 -2.30 2.71
N ALA A 116 -9.51 -1.23 2.48
CA ALA A 116 -10.55 -0.79 3.40
C ALA A 116 -11.61 -1.86 3.56
N GLU A 117 -11.95 -2.52 2.45
CA GLU A 117 -12.95 -3.57 2.46
C GLU A 117 -12.49 -4.76 3.29
N GLY A 118 -11.26 -5.21 3.07
CA GLY A 118 -10.73 -6.36 3.79
C GLY A 118 -10.52 -6.07 5.27
N ALA A 119 -10.03 -4.89 5.59
CA ALA A 119 -9.77 -4.50 6.97
C ALA A 119 -11.02 -4.07 7.71
N LYS A 120 -12.08 -3.77 6.97
CA LYS A 120 -13.35 -3.25 7.53
C LYS A 120 -13.12 -1.94 8.28
N ILE A 121 -12.37 -1.06 7.63
CA ILE A 121 -12.06 0.26 8.17
C ILE A 121 -12.60 1.31 7.21
N PRO A 122 -12.80 2.54 7.66
CA PRO A 122 -13.22 3.60 6.76
C PRO A 122 -12.20 3.83 5.66
N ARG A 123 -12.67 4.03 4.45
CA ARG A 123 -11.78 4.33 3.33
C ARG A 123 -10.93 5.57 3.61
N SER A 124 -11.47 6.51 4.39
CA SER A 124 -10.77 7.75 4.73
C SER A 124 -9.56 7.53 5.62
N ASN A 125 -9.40 6.35 6.21
CA ASN A 125 -8.19 6.03 6.96
C ASN A 125 -6.99 5.80 6.04
N LEU A 126 -7.25 5.71 4.74
CA LEU A 126 -6.20 5.43 3.77
C LEU A 126 -5.99 6.63 2.87
N THR A 127 -4.73 6.99 2.68
CA THR A 127 -4.39 8.06 1.74
C THR A 127 -3.72 7.44 0.53
N THR A 128 -3.93 8.05 -0.62
CA THR A 128 -3.40 7.52 -1.87
C THR A 128 -2.65 8.59 -2.62
N ARG A 129 -1.62 8.18 -3.35
CA ARG A 129 -0.87 9.07 -4.22
C ARG A 129 -0.48 8.30 -5.48
N GLY A 130 -0.58 8.98 -6.61
CA GLY A 130 -0.08 8.43 -7.87
C GLY A 130 1.18 9.18 -8.23
N LEU A 131 2.28 8.46 -8.28
CA LEU A 131 3.58 9.06 -8.51
C LEU A 131 4.08 8.89 -9.94
N GLY A 132 3.30 8.19 -10.76
CA GLY A 132 3.68 7.96 -12.13
C GLY A 132 4.87 7.04 -12.23
N LYS A 133 5.75 7.35 -13.16
CA LYS A 133 6.92 6.53 -13.37
C LYS A 133 8.13 7.00 -12.57
#